data_2b44794509fea51f75cac739aa570906
#
_entry.id   2b44794509fea51f75cac739aa570906
#
_cell.length_a   1.000
_cell.length_b   1.000
_cell.length_c   1.000
_cell.angle_alpha   90.00
_cell.angle_beta   90.00
_cell.angle_gamma   90.00
#
_symmetry.space_group_name_H-M   'P 1'
#
loop_
_entity.id
_entity.type
_entity.pdbx_description
1 polymer ?
#
loop_
_entity_poly.entity_id
_entity_poly.type
_entity_poly.pdbx_seq_one_letter_code
_entity_poly.pdbx_strand_id
1 'polypeptide(L)'
;MAEKQKNFFAAVMMLCLLFAGSAGLSFLLTEIQAGNYNLSEQQIAQVNVEPQKPRTFAWKEQYELCAMYNLDCAAKQIEVEDSVKAQVQNYTLHELAEVYPLPEWHVQEIDNEVTITHNLEGLCQNHHSVYHLGSSENGQCLAVYYGPSAVGNAAGAFLVTDVPISRLNTEQLAELTAGSYEYRSQDDLIAMLDNFSEL
;
A
#
# COMPACT_ATOMS: atom_id res chain seq x y z
N MET A 1 15.46 12.77 53.80
CA MET A 1 14.08 13.25 54.01
C MET A 1 13.60 14.19 52.88
N ALA A 2 14.44 14.99 52.26
CA ALA A 2 14.06 15.98 51.23
C ALA A 2 13.51 15.38 49.89
N GLU A 3 13.97 14.21 49.52
CA GLU A 3 13.58 13.60 48.21
C GLU A 3 12.15 13.01 48.21
N LYS A 4 11.76 12.38 49.32
CA LYS A 4 10.37 11.91 49.50
C LYS A 4 9.35 13.04 49.51
N GLN A 5 9.73 14.21 49.98
CA GLN A 5 8.86 15.37 50.07
C GLN A 5 8.66 16.02 48.70
N LYS A 6 9.70 16.03 47.84
CA LYS A 6 9.57 16.50 46.43
C LYS A 6 8.66 15.63 45.61
N ASN A 7 8.78 14.30 45.75
CA ASN A 7 7.91 13.37 44.98
C ASN A 7 6.45 13.42 45.43
N PHE A 8 6.19 13.68 46.71
CA PHE A 8 4.84 13.89 47.21
C PHE A 8 4.19 15.17 46.67
N PHE A 9 4.93 16.29 46.63
CA PHE A 9 4.46 17.54 46.05
C PHE A 9 4.17 17.43 44.54
N ALA A 10 5.04 16.73 43.79
CA ALA A 10 4.81 16.49 42.35
C ALA A 10 3.57 15.66 42.10
N ALA A 11 3.33 14.62 42.91
CA ALA A 11 2.11 13.78 42.77
C ALA A 11 0.81 14.56 43.08
N VAL A 12 0.85 15.42 44.12
CA VAL A 12 -0.30 16.26 44.50
C VAL A 12 -0.59 17.31 43.41
N MET A 13 0.45 17.95 42.85
CA MET A 13 0.29 18.90 41.73
C MET A 13 -0.29 18.23 40.49
N MET A 14 0.14 17.02 40.17
CA MET A 14 -0.37 16.26 39.01
C MET A 14 -1.86 15.87 39.21
N LEU A 15 -2.23 15.52 40.44
CA LEU A 15 -3.63 15.20 40.81
C LEU A 15 -4.53 16.44 40.69
N CYS A 16 -4.06 17.61 41.14
CA CYS A 16 -4.81 18.87 41.03
C CYS A 16 -5.04 19.30 39.58
N LEU A 17 -4.07 19.07 38.67
CA LEU A 17 -4.20 19.35 37.25
C LEU A 17 -5.24 18.45 36.56
N LEU A 18 -5.32 17.19 36.98
CA LEU A 18 -6.34 16.25 36.45
C LEU A 18 -7.76 16.65 36.91
N PHE A 19 -7.93 17.12 38.14
CA PHE A 19 -9.24 17.57 38.64
C PHE A 19 -9.65 18.91 38.02
N ALA A 20 -8.73 19.85 37.81
CA ALA A 20 -9.03 21.13 37.16
C ALA A 20 -9.41 20.94 35.68
N GLY A 21 -8.79 19.99 34.97
CA GLY A 21 -9.13 19.63 33.60
C GLY A 21 -10.53 19.02 33.47
N SER A 22 -10.93 18.14 34.39
CA SER A 22 -12.25 17.51 34.36
C SER A 22 -13.40 18.47 34.69
N ALA A 23 -13.19 19.42 35.60
CA ALA A 23 -14.18 20.43 35.92
C ALA A 23 -14.39 21.42 34.76
N GLY A 24 -13.32 21.80 34.04
CA GLY A 24 -13.40 22.67 32.86
C GLY A 24 -14.17 22.03 31.69
N LEU A 25 -13.98 20.72 31.46
CA LEU A 25 -14.70 20.01 30.41
C LEU A 25 -16.21 19.88 30.72
N SER A 26 -16.55 19.65 31.99
CA SER A 26 -17.96 19.54 32.42
C SER A 26 -18.70 20.89 32.28
N PHE A 27 -17.99 22.01 32.49
CA PHE A 27 -18.59 23.34 32.35
C PHE A 27 -18.86 23.70 30.87
N LEU A 28 -17.93 23.35 29.97
CA LEU A 28 -18.11 23.51 28.53
C LEU A 28 -19.26 22.67 27.98
N LEU A 29 -19.42 21.44 28.45
CA LEU A 29 -20.52 20.57 28.03
C LEU A 29 -21.88 21.03 28.52
N THR A 30 -21.96 21.67 29.71
CA THR A 30 -23.22 22.27 30.22
C THR A 30 -23.60 23.55 29.49
N GLU A 31 -22.65 24.37 29.06
CA GLU A 31 -22.97 25.56 28.23
C GLU A 31 -23.46 25.17 26.83
N ILE A 32 -22.92 24.07 26.23
CA ILE A 32 -23.41 23.54 24.96
C ILE A 32 -24.84 22.99 25.09
N GLN A 33 -25.21 22.39 26.24
CA GLN A 33 -26.55 21.89 26.48
C GLN A 33 -27.56 23.00 26.91
N ALA A 34 -27.09 24.10 27.48
CA ALA A 34 -27.96 25.23 27.88
C ALA A 34 -28.19 26.26 26.76
N GLY A 35 -27.46 26.18 25.66
CA GLY A 35 -27.72 26.95 24.46
C GLY A 35 -29.01 26.47 23.81
N ASN A 36 -30.15 27.08 24.23
CA ASN A 36 -31.43 26.98 23.54
C ASN A 36 -31.27 27.53 22.12
N TYR A 37 -30.78 26.72 21.20
CA TYR A 37 -30.96 26.97 19.76
C TYR A 37 -32.43 26.65 19.44
N ASN A 38 -33.32 27.63 19.70
CA ASN A 38 -34.58 27.68 19.01
C ASN A 38 -34.31 27.93 17.52
N LEU A 39 -33.82 26.89 16.82
CA LEU A 39 -33.90 26.84 15.37
C LEU A 39 -35.38 26.77 15.04
N SER A 40 -35.94 27.88 14.57
CA SER A 40 -37.32 27.90 14.09
C SER A 40 -37.47 26.78 13.05
N GLU A 41 -38.59 26.04 13.13
CA GLU A 41 -38.93 24.98 12.15
C GLU A 41 -38.78 25.44 10.70
N GLN A 42 -38.80 26.74 10.43
CA GLN A 42 -38.56 27.34 9.12
C GLN A 42 -37.11 27.33 8.66
N GLN A 43 -36.12 27.20 9.56
CA GLN A 43 -34.70 27.09 9.16
C GLN A 43 -34.29 25.65 8.85
N ILE A 44 -35.01 24.66 9.37
CA ILE A 44 -34.77 23.23 9.06
C ILE A 44 -35.26 22.89 7.65
N ALA A 45 -36.26 23.63 7.13
CA ALA A 45 -36.86 23.37 5.81
C ALA A 45 -36.00 23.85 4.61
N GLN A 46 -34.85 24.52 4.84
CA GLN A 46 -34.00 25.05 3.76
C GLN A 46 -32.57 24.54 3.77
N VAL A 47 -32.25 23.48 4.50
CA VAL A 47 -31.06 22.70 4.15
C VAL A 47 -31.42 21.98 2.88
N ASN A 48 -31.10 22.57 1.73
CA ASN A 48 -31.01 21.87 0.46
C ASN A 48 -29.94 20.81 0.65
N VAL A 49 -30.35 19.65 1.14
CA VAL A 49 -29.52 18.45 1.04
C VAL A 49 -29.44 18.19 -0.45
N GLU A 50 -28.41 18.74 -1.07
CA GLU A 50 -28.05 18.38 -2.43
C GLU A 50 -28.06 16.85 -2.45
N PRO A 51 -28.81 16.19 -3.35
CA PRO A 51 -28.90 14.74 -3.33
C PRO A 51 -27.49 14.20 -3.48
N GLN A 52 -26.99 13.61 -2.41
CA GLN A 52 -25.65 13.02 -2.43
C GLN A 52 -25.65 12.04 -3.60
N LYS A 53 -24.73 12.26 -4.54
CA LYS A 53 -24.53 11.37 -5.66
C LYS A 53 -24.37 9.94 -5.10
N PRO A 54 -25.11 8.97 -5.58
CA PRO A 54 -25.00 7.60 -5.07
C PRO A 54 -23.56 7.11 -5.22
N ARG A 55 -23.06 6.46 -4.18
CA ARG A 55 -21.72 5.84 -4.20
C ARG A 55 -21.68 4.76 -5.28
N THR A 56 -20.62 4.75 -6.03
CA THR A 56 -20.32 3.66 -6.99
C THR A 56 -19.19 2.80 -6.42
N PHE A 57 -19.21 1.52 -6.76
CA PHE A 57 -18.23 0.56 -6.25
C PHE A 57 -17.52 -0.11 -7.42
N ALA A 58 -16.19 -0.22 -7.30
CA ALA A 58 -15.34 -0.93 -8.23
C ALA A 58 -14.43 -1.90 -7.46
N TRP A 59 -14.34 -3.14 -7.91
CA TRP A 59 -13.40 -4.13 -7.39
C TRP A 59 -12.29 -4.36 -8.41
N LYS A 60 -11.05 -4.40 -7.92
CA LYS A 60 -9.86 -4.56 -8.77
C LYS A 60 -8.89 -5.56 -8.14
N GLU A 61 -8.16 -6.27 -8.98
CA GLU A 61 -6.96 -7.03 -8.60
C GLU A 61 -5.73 -6.25 -9.02
N GLN A 62 -4.74 -6.18 -8.13
CA GLN A 62 -3.48 -5.51 -8.39
C GLN A 62 -2.33 -6.34 -7.82
N TYR A 63 -1.29 -6.56 -8.61
CA TYR A 63 -0.10 -7.25 -8.15
C TYR A 63 0.83 -6.28 -7.44
N GLU A 64 1.26 -6.64 -6.23
CA GLU A 64 2.04 -5.79 -5.32
C GLU A 64 3.32 -5.26 -5.96
N LEU A 65 4.14 -6.14 -6.54
CA LEU A 65 5.39 -5.72 -7.18
C LEU A 65 5.13 -4.89 -8.45
N CYS A 66 4.08 -5.20 -9.23
CA CYS A 66 3.73 -4.38 -10.39
C CYS A 66 3.37 -2.95 -9.98
N ALA A 67 2.62 -2.80 -8.89
CA ALA A 67 2.24 -1.49 -8.36
C ALA A 67 3.46 -0.75 -7.77
N MET A 68 4.25 -1.44 -6.95
CA MET A 68 5.41 -0.88 -6.26
C MET A 68 6.44 -0.29 -7.24
N TYR A 69 6.67 -0.99 -8.35
CA TYR A 69 7.65 -0.58 -9.37
C TYR A 69 7.01 0.16 -10.54
N ASN A 70 5.75 0.57 -10.42
CA ASN A 70 5.00 1.32 -11.43
C ASN A 70 5.11 0.70 -12.84
N LEU A 71 5.00 -0.64 -12.91
CA LEU A 71 5.01 -1.36 -14.17
C LEU A 71 3.71 -1.12 -14.93
N ASP A 72 3.78 -1.09 -16.27
CA ASP A 72 2.61 -0.92 -17.13
C ASP A 72 1.70 -2.16 -17.09
N CYS A 73 0.93 -2.24 -16.01
CA CYS A 73 0.05 -3.34 -15.67
C CYS A 73 -1.28 -2.77 -15.16
N ALA A 74 -2.27 -2.72 -16.03
CA ALA A 74 -3.60 -2.28 -15.65
C ALA A 74 -4.17 -3.19 -14.55
N ALA A 75 -4.65 -2.59 -13.46
CA ALA A 75 -5.42 -3.32 -12.45
C ALA A 75 -6.62 -3.99 -13.12
N LYS A 76 -6.76 -5.29 -12.93
CA LYS A 76 -7.85 -6.07 -13.53
C LYS A 76 -9.13 -5.84 -12.75
N GLN A 77 -10.22 -5.44 -13.43
CA GLN A 77 -11.53 -5.36 -12.80
C GLN A 77 -12.06 -6.75 -12.47
N ILE A 78 -12.61 -6.88 -11.25
CA ILE A 78 -13.29 -8.09 -10.79
C ILE A 78 -14.79 -7.87 -10.92
N GLU A 79 -15.48 -8.80 -11.54
CA GLU A 79 -16.94 -8.83 -11.51
C GLU A 79 -17.38 -9.46 -10.17
N VAL A 80 -18.19 -8.70 -9.43
CA VAL A 80 -18.74 -9.11 -8.14
C VAL A 80 -20.25 -9.26 -8.27
N GLU A 81 -20.81 -10.27 -7.60
CA GLU A 81 -22.25 -10.52 -7.59
C GLU A 81 -23.04 -9.32 -7.07
N ASP A 82 -24.21 -9.07 -7.63
CA ASP A 82 -25.08 -7.96 -7.25
C ASP A 82 -25.55 -8.04 -5.79
N SER A 83 -25.61 -9.23 -5.22
CA SER A 83 -25.87 -9.49 -3.79
C SER A 83 -24.80 -8.84 -2.90
N VAL A 84 -23.52 -8.99 -3.26
CA VAL A 84 -22.38 -8.38 -2.54
C VAL A 84 -22.39 -6.86 -2.70
N LYS A 85 -22.63 -6.38 -3.93
CA LYS A 85 -22.75 -4.93 -4.20
C LYS A 85 -23.85 -4.29 -3.35
N ALA A 86 -25.02 -4.93 -3.28
CA ALA A 86 -26.14 -4.45 -2.47
C ALA A 86 -25.82 -4.44 -0.97
N GLN A 87 -25.06 -5.42 -0.47
CA GLN A 87 -24.65 -5.50 0.92
C GLN A 87 -23.73 -4.34 1.30
N VAL A 88 -22.71 -4.05 0.49
CA VAL A 88 -21.69 -3.03 0.82
C VAL A 88 -22.15 -1.60 0.59
N GLN A 89 -23.25 -1.38 -0.14
CA GLN A 89 -23.76 -0.04 -0.45
C GLN A 89 -24.01 0.83 0.79
N ASN A 90 -24.39 0.21 1.90
CA ASN A 90 -24.73 0.89 3.14
C ASN A 90 -23.55 0.94 4.13
N TYR A 91 -22.41 0.34 3.79
CA TYR A 91 -21.25 0.30 4.69
C TYR A 91 -20.51 1.64 4.70
N THR A 92 -20.06 2.05 5.87
CA THR A 92 -19.08 3.12 6.02
C THR A 92 -17.72 2.63 5.53
N LEU A 93 -16.76 3.54 5.28
CA LEU A 93 -15.39 3.14 4.94
C LEU A 93 -14.73 2.29 6.04
N HIS A 94 -15.08 2.53 7.29
CA HIS A 94 -14.57 1.74 8.41
C HIS A 94 -15.07 0.29 8.36
N GLU A 95 -16.37 0.09 8.16
CA GLU A 95 -16.97 -1.25 8.02
C GLU A 95 -16.42 -1.97 6.78
N LEU A 96 -16.20 -1.26 5.67
CA LEU A 96 -15.55 -1.83 4.49
C LEU A 96 -14.11 -2.28 4.79
N ALA A 97 -13.33 -1.49 5.55
CA ALA A 97 -11.98 -1.87 5.94
C ALA A 97 -11.94 -3.06 6.91
N GLU A 98 -12.99 -3.29 7.69
CA GLU A 98 -13.13 -4.50 8.51
C GLU A 98 -13.44 -5.74 7.68
N VAL A 99 -14.27 -5.60 6.62
CA VAL A 99 -14.62 -6.70 5.70
C VAL A 99 -13.49 -7.01 4.72
N TYR A 100 -12.75 -5.98 4.32
CA TYR A 100 -11.61 -6.04 3.39
C TYR A 100 -10.33 -5.55 4.07
N PRO A 101 -9.73 -6.36 4.97
CA PRO A 101 -8.62 -5.92 5.81
C PRO A 101 -7.29 -5.85 5.04
N LEU A 102 -6.43 -4.89 5.45
CA LEU A 102 -5.03 -4.85 5.05
C LEU A 102 -4.27 -6.08 5.61
N PRO A 103 -3.20 -6.53 4.95
CA PRO A 103 -2.63 -6.01 3.70
C PRO A 103 -3.24 -6.57 2.42
N GLU A 104 -4.07 -7.60 2.53
CA GLU A 104 -4.65 -8.32 1.38
C GLU A 104 -5.58 -7.42 0.55
N TRP A 105 -6.29 -6.51 1.21
CA TRP A 105 -7.22 -5.60 0.57
C TRP A 105 -6.89 -4.14 0.87
N HIS A 106 -7.20 -3.26 -0.07
CA HIS A 106 -7.14 -1.81 0.11
C HIS A 106 -8.46 -1.17 -0.32
N VAL A 107 -9.06 -0.38 0.59
CA VAL A 107 -10.31 0.34 0.33
C VAL A 107 -10.01 1.84 0.26
N GLN A 108 -10.42 2.48 -0.83
CA GLN A 108 -10.24 3.91 -1.06
C GLN A 108 -11.52 4.53 -1.63
N GLU A 109 -11.87 5.74 -1.21
CA GLU A 109 -12.97 6.51 -1.78
C GLU A 109 -12.46 7.83 -2.34
N ILE A 110 -12.78 8.11 -3.61
CA ILE A 110 -12.50 9.35 -4.31
C ILE A 110 -13.77 9.76 -5.06
N ASP A 111 -14.26 10.99 -4.86
CA ASP A 111 -15.41 11.55 -5.57
C ASP A 111 -16.67 10.65 -5.56
N ASN A 112 -16.97 9.99 -4.43
CA ASN A 112 -18.04 8.99 -4.24
C ASN A 112 -17.83 7.67 -5.02
N GLU A 113 -16.69 7.43 -5.61
CA GLU A 113 -16.29 6.12 -6.12
C GLU A 113 -15.46 5.39 -5.06
N VAL A 114 -15.98 4.26 -4.57
CA VAL A 114 -15.27 3.37 -3.66
C VAL A 114 -14.59 2.30 -4.47
N THR A 115 -13.27 2.29 -4.44
CA THR A 115 -12.45 1.24 -5.05
C THR A 115 -11.98 0.28 -3.97
N ILE A 116 -12.26 -1.01 -4.16
CA ILE A 116 -11.83 -2.13 -3.31
C ILE A 116 -10.80 -2.91 -4.11
N THR A 117 -9.54 -2.81 -3.73
CA THR A 117 -8.42 -3.44 -4.43
C THR A 117 -7.94 -4.67 -3.68
N HIS A 118 -7.92 -5.82 -4.34
CA HIS A 118 -7.28 -7.04 -3.87
C HIS A 118 -5.81 -7.03 -4.26
N ASN A 119 -4.92 -7.03 -3.27
CA ASN A 119 -3.48 -7.07 -3.48
C ASN A 119 -3.04 -8.52 -3.62
N LEU A 120 -2.52 -8.85 -4.79
CA LEU A 120 -1.94 -10.15 -5.08
C LEU A 120 -0.42 -10.09 -4.92
N GLU A 121 0.16 -11.12 -4.31
CA GLU A 121 1.61 -11.21 -4.13
C GLU A 121 2.36 -11.27 -5.46
N GLY A 122 3.55 -10.70 -5.50
CA GLY A 122 4.50 -10.81 -6.60
C GLY A 122 4.17 -9.99 -7.83
N LEU A 123 4.52 -10.53 -8.99
CA LEU A 123 4.31 -9.95 -10.32
C LEU A 123 3.13 -10.59 -11.03
N CYS A 124 2.43 -9.82 -11.87
CA CYS A 124 1.45 -10.40 -12.79
C CYS A 124 2.14 -11.36 -13.77
N GLN A 125 1.36 -12.26 -14.37
CA GLN A 125 1.90 -13.30 -15.26
C GLN A 125 2.74 -12.73 -16.40
N ASN A 126 2.33 -11.60 -16.99
CA ASN A 126 3.07 -10.99 -18.09
C ASN A 126 4.44 -10.46 -17.66
N HIS A 127 4.54 -9.87 -16.47
CA HIS A 127 5.81 -9.38 -15.95
C HIS A 127 6.66 -10.50 -15.33
N HIS A 128 6.04 -11.50 -14.73
CA HIS A 128 6.74 -12.68 -14.21
C HIS A 128 7.40 -13.52 -15.31
N SER A 129 6.87 -13.49 -16.54
CA SER A 129 7.46 -14.18 -17.69
C SER A 129 8.66 -13.44 -18.33
N VAL A 130 9.00 -12.26 -17.84
CA VAL A 130 10.22 -11.54 -18.20
C VAL A 130 11.34 -12.01 -17.29
N TYR A 131 12.54 -12.15 -17.83
CA TYR A 131 13.77 -12.44 -17.09
C TYR A 131 14.76 -11.31 -17.30
N HIS A 132 15.54 -10.98 -16.29
CA HIS A 132 16.65 -10.04 -16.45
C HIS A 132 17.91 -10.56 -15.76
N LEU A 133 19.06 -10.13 -16.25
CA LEU A 133 20.33 -10.41 -15.61
C LEU A 133 20.63 -9.34 -14.56
N GLY A 134 21.22 -9.79 -13.46
CA GLY A 134 21.71 -8.97 -12.38
C GLY A 134 22.89 -9.62 -11.67
N SER A 135 23.36 -9.01 -10.60
CA SER A 135 24.33 -9.63 -9.71
C SER A 135 23.63 -10.51 -8.68
N SER A 136 24.22 -11.65 -8.33
CA SER A 136 23.79 -12.46 -7.20
C SER A 136 23.78 -11.62 -5.90
N GLU A 137 23.06 -12.06 -4.86
CA GLU A 137 22.94 -11.33 -3.60
C GLU A 137 24.27 -10.97 -2.95
N ASN A 138 25.28 -11.84 -3.10
CA ASN A 138 26.63 -11.58 -2.62
C ASN A 138 27.49 -10.75 -3.59
N GLY A 139 26.96 -10.36 -4.75
CA GLY A 139 27.63 -9.56 -5.77
C GLY A 139 28.76 -10.27 -6.53
N GLN A 140 28.92 -11.60 -6.39
CA GLN A 140 30.09 -12.30 -6.94
C GLN A 140 29.84 -12.90 -8.33
N CYS A 141 28.61 -13.38 -8.60
CA CYS A 141 28.26 -14.06 -9.82
C CYS A 141 27.09 -13.38 -10.53
N LEU A 142 26.92 -13.69 -11.81
CA LEU A 142 25.69 -13.37 -12.54
C LEU A 142 24.52 -14.16 -11.95
N ALA A 143 23.37 -13.54 -11.92
CA ALA A 143 22.11 -14.16 -11.58
C ALA A 143 21.03 -13.74 -12.57
N VAL A 144 20.04 -14.59 -12.73
CA VAL A 144 18.82 -14.33 -13.48
C VAL A 144 17.70 -14.13 -12.48
N TYR A 145 16.94 -13.08 -12.64
CA TYR A 145 15.80 -12.76 -11.79
C TYR A 145 14.51 -12.77 -12.60
N TYR A 146 13.39 -13.03 -11.93
CA TYR A 146 12.08 -12.87 -12.52
C TYR A 146 11.73 -11.38 -12.64
N GLY A 147 11.02 -11.03 -13.70
CA GLY A 147 10.50 -9.70 -13.93
C GLY A 147 11.44 -8.80 -14.74
N PRO A 148 10.96 -7.58 -15.07
CA PRO A 148 11.77 -6.54 -15.67
C PRO A 148 12.90 -6.08 -14.73
N SER A 149 13.98 -5.57 -15.28
CA SER A 149 15.14 -5.08 -14.53
C SER A 149 14.81 -4.01 -13.47
N ALA A 150 13.76 -3.22 -13.71
CA ALA A 150 13.25 -2.24 -12.75
C ALA A 150 12.86 -2.85 -11.40
N VAL A 151 12.49 -4.14 -11.35
CA VAL A 151 12.11 -4.86 -10.13
C VAL A 151 13.32 -5.30 -9.31
N GLY A 152 14.48 -5.40 -9.94
CA GLY A 152 15.68 -5.93 -9.30
C GLY A 152 15.47 -7.35 -8.79
N ASN A 153 15.94 -7.66 -7.59
CA ASN A 153 15.85 -8.99 -6.99
C ASN A 153 14.53 -9.25 -6.21
N ALA A 154 13.60 -8.29 -6.19
CA ALA A 154 12.39 -8.40 -5.36
C ALA A 154 11.46 -9.55 -5.75
N ALA A 155 11.43 -9.95 -7.04
CA ALA A 155 10.63 -11.07 -7.51
C ALA A 155 11.32 -12.44 -7.34
N GLY A 156 12.53 -12.47 -6.77
CA GLY A 156 13.33 -13.67 -6.53
C GLY A 156 14.18 -14.09 -7.72
N ALA A 157 15.21 -14.86 -7.42
CA ALA A 157 16.12 -15.41 -8.43
C ALA A 157 15.50 -16.62 -9.14
N PHE A 158 15.54 -16.61 -10.47
CA PHE A 158 15.27 -17.77 -11.29
C PHE A 158 16.47 -18.74 -11.28
N LEU A 159 17.69 -18.18 -11.43
CA LEU A 159 18.93 -18.94 -11.48
C LEU A 159 20.09 -18.09 -10.96
N VAL A 160 20.96 -18.68 -10.15
CA VAL A 160 22.28 -18.11 -9.85
C VAL A 160 23.31 -18.92 -10.62
N THR A 161 24.10 -18.24 -11.45
CA THR A 161 25.14 -18.90 -12.28
C THR A 161 26.45 -18.99 -11.52
N ASP A 162 27.40 -19.73 -12.10
CA ASP A 162 28.81 -19.80 -11.67
C ASP A 162 29.71 -18.79 -12.41
N VAL A 163 29.14 -17.94 -13.28
CA VAL A 163 29.89 -16.92 -14.02
C VAL A 163 30.24 -15.75 -13.10
N PRO A 164 31.53 -15.54 -12.78
CA PRO A 164 31.91 -14.44 -11.91
C PRO A 164 31.70 -13.08 -12.60
N ILE A 165 31.15 -12.10 -11.90
CA ILE A 165 30.99 -10.73 -12.43
C ILE A 165 32.33 -10.12 -12.83
N SER A 166 33.42 -10.50 -12.17
CA SER A 166 34.78 -10.04 -12.48
C SER A 166 35.29 -10.46 -13.88
N ARG A 167 34.63 -11.40 -14.56
CA ARG A 167 34.94 -11.77 -15.97
C ARG A 167 34.29 -10.83 -16.98
N LEU A 168 33.29 -10.07 -16.60
CA LEU A 168 32.61 -9.11 -17.47
C LEU A 168 33.55 -7.97 -17.82
N ASN A 169 33.57 -7.60 -19.09
CA ASN A 169 34.25 -6.40 -19.52
C ASN A 169 33.48 -5.14 -19.09
N THR A 170 34.09 -3.96 -19.26
CA THR A 170 33.50 -2.69 -18.80
C THR A 170 32.16 -2.38 -19.46
N GLU A 171 31.98 -2.73 -20.73
CA GLU A 171 30.75 -2.51 -21.48
C GLU A 171 29.63 -3.42 -20.96
N GLN A 172 29.90 -4.71 -20.83
CA GLN A 172 28.96 -5.69 -20.28
C GLN A 172 28.53 -5.34 -18.85
N LEU A 173 29.47 -4.87 -18.03
CA LEU A 173 29.16 -4.44 -16.66
C LEU A 173 28.28 -3.18 -16.65
N ALA A 174 28.54 -2.25 -17.56
CA ALA A 174 27.70 -1.05 -17.70
C ALA A 174 26.28 -1.40 -18.15
N GLU A 175 26.12 -2.29 -19.12
CA GLU A 175 24.84 -2.79 -19.62
C GLU A 175 24.07 -3.57 -18.52
N LEU A 176 24.77 -4.42 -17.76
CA LEU A 176 24.21 -5.13 -16.63
C LEU A 176 23.66 -4.15 -15.57
N THR A 177 24.44 -3.13 -15.24
CA THR A 177 24.07 -2.10 -14.27
C THR A 177 22.90 -1.24 -14.77
N ALA A 178 22.84 -0.99 -16.08
CA ALA A 178 21.74 -0.27 -16.71
C ALA A 178 20.46 -1.09 -16.86
N GLY A 179 20.48 -2.40 -16.54
CA GLY A 179 19.34 -3.28 -16.69
C GLY A 179 18.99 -3.58 -18.15
N SER A 180 19.99 -3.55 -19.06
CA SER A 180 19.76 -3.72 -20.50
C SER A 180 19.51 -5.18 -20.91
N TYR A 181 19.80 -6.13 -20.04
CA TYR A 181 19.64 -7.56 -20.30
C TYR A 181 18.28 -8.08 -19.82
N GLU A 182 17.24 -7.83 -20.63
CA GLU A 182 15.89 -8.33 -20.40
C GLU A 182 15.47 -9.31 -21.50
N TYR A 183 14.87 -10.42 -21.12
CA TYR A 183 14.46 -11.52 -22.02
C TYR A 183 13.03 -11.94 -21.72
N ARG A 184 12.26 -12.22 -22.77
CA ARG A 184 10.91 -12.79 -22.69
C ARG A 184 10.86 -14.27 -23.07
N SER A 185 11.97 -14.78 -23.60
CA SER A 185 12.14 -16.18 -24.02
C SER A 185 13.26 -16.81 -23.19
N GLN A 186 13.02 -18.00 -22.69
CA GLN A 186 14.07 -18.79 -22.03
C GLN A 186 15.20 -19.20 -23.01
N ASP A 187 14.87 -19.42 -24.28
CA ASP A 187 15.88 -19.79 -25.28
C ASP A 187 16.85 -18.62 -25.53
N ASP A 188 16.36 -17.39 -25.62
CA ASP A 188 17.22 -16.20 -25.77
C ASP A 188 18.08 -15.98 -24.53
N LEU A 189 17.50 -16.19 -23.34
CA LEU A 189 18.23 -16.13 -22.08
C LEU A 189 19.36 -17.17 -22.02
N ILE A 190 19.06 -18.42 -22.36
CA ILE A 190 20.06 -19.51 -22.36
C ILE A 190 21.18 -19.19 -23.35
N ALA A 191 20.84 -18.76 -24.57
CA ALA A 191 21.86 -18.40 -25.58
C ALA A 191 22.77 -17.24 -25.09
N MET A 192 22.22 -16.28 -24.30
CA MET A 192 23.03 -15.24 -23.72
C MET A 192 23.92 -15.75 -22.58
N LEU A 193 23.41 -16.61 -21.71
CA LEU A 193 24.19 -17.20 -20.62
C LEU A 193 25.35 -18.06 -21.18
N ASP A 194 25.13 -18.78 -22.27
CA ASP A 194 26.21 -19.54 -22.95
C ASP A 194 27.33 -18.61 -23.41
N ASN A 195 27.00 -17.45 -23.99
CA ASN A 195 28.00 -16.47 -24.38
C ASN A 195 28.81 -15.93 -23.18
N PHE A 196 28.22 -15.79 -22.01
CA PHE A 196 28.92 -15.37 -20.79
C PHE A 196 29.76 -16.51 -20.19
N SER A 197 29.40 -17.76 -20.39
CA SER A 197 30.11 -18.91 -19.87
C SER A 197 31.41 -19.23 -20.67
N GLU A 198 31.47 -18.82 -21.95
CA GLU A 198 32.62 -18.96 -22.82
C GLU A 198 33.74 -17.92 -22.56
N LEU A 199 33.46 -16.87 -21.73
CA LEU A 199 34.42 -15.84 -21.34
C LEU A 199 35.39 -16.36 -20.26
#